data_8853b2da834439e2b490b50ae619b5ac
#
_entry.id   8853b2da834439e2b490b50ae619b5ac
#
_cell.length_a   1.000
_cell.length_b   1.000
_cell.length_c   1.000
_cell.angle_alpha   90.00
_cell.angle_beta   90.00
_cell.angle_gamma   90.00
#
_symmetry.space_group_name_H-M   'P 1'
#
loop_
_entity.id
_entity.type
_entity.pdbx_description
1 polymer ?
#
loop_
_entity_poly.entity_id
_entity_poly.type
_entity_poly.pdbx_seq_one_letter_code
_entity_poly.pdbx_strand_id
1 'polypeptide(L)'
;MLLKRLRRLAREPGSGFAAVEGADAAPRVEYEEGLAEADAEVVEGPGGGLRAIPVGPPTESRFTCFLDGIQRATVALYHGPVPVVYAYAAAVVRARRDRRMGTLGGDAASGYATRFLEEREAAFFPFRYVDPSTVRAALDGAGEVIDTGPENGSESLPLFPPLLHARAAQRVNRWREALEAELARRWMEAAGEEDGWLLVDGSLTLSAELAACPRAVGLVKSHRTRFFDGDDARTLLGLDVGERTSVFRPGTRSFTPVHSWYLRLRPRAGRDVFWGLVRVEVAASEASVELADEVSRWLLAETAPLALPDPRWDRLLYPIRDCEEYLRARAPRWS
;
A
#
# COMPACT_ATOMS: atom_id res chain seq x y z
N MET A 1 11.76 19.54 -2.11
CA MET A 1 11.98 20.90 -2.60
C MET A 1 10.98 21.37 -3.67
N LEU A 2 10.31 20.46 -4.32
CA LEU A 2 9.32 20.69 -5.38
C LEU A 2 8.15 21.57 -4.94
N LEU A 3 7.60 21.37 -3.74
CA LEU A 3 6.52 22.18 -3.19
C LEU A 3 6.88 23.69 -3.13
N LYS A 4 8.13 24.02 -2.75
CA LYS A 4 8.59 25.43 -2.74
C LYS A 4 8.62 26.04 -4.13
N ARG A 5 8.97 25.27 -5.16
CA ARG A 5 8.98 25.71 -6.56
C ARG A 5 7.56 25.93 -7.08
N LEU A 6 6.63 25.03 -6.80
CA LEU A 6 5.21 25.21 -7.12
C LEU A 6 4.63 26.47 -6.46
N ARG A 7 4.88 26.67 -5.17
CA ARG A 7 4.42 27.89 -4.45
C ARG A 7 5.04 29.19 -5.01
N ARG A 8 6.25 29.12 -5.59
CA ARG A 8 6.87 30.26 -6.28
C ARG A 8 6.10 30.62 -7.54
N LEU A 9 5.71 29.63 -8.36
CA LEU A 9 4.93 29.84 -9.58
C LEU A 9 3.65 30.66 -9.30
N ALA A 10 2.96 30.39 -8.18
CA ALA A 10 1.78 31.14 -7.80
C ALA A 10 2.05 32.62 -7.43
N ARG A 11 3.31 33.01 -7.18
CA ARG A 11 3.70 34.39 -6.87
C ARG A 11 4.17 35.20 -8.09
N GLU A 12 4.33 34.53 -9.23
CA GLU A 12 4.74 35.19 -10.47
C GLU A 12 3.58 36.00 -11.07
N PRO A 13 3.76 37.33 -11.35
CA PRO A 13 2.71 38.14 -11.95
C PRO A 13 2.24 37.54 -13.29
N GLY A 14 0.94 37.42 -13.47
CA GLY A 14 0.35 36.90 -14.73
C GLY A 14 0.45 35.40 -14.93
N SER A 15 0.93 34.64 -13.97
CA SER A 15 1.04 33.16 -14.08
C SER A 15 -0.31 32.45 -14.20
N GLY A 16 -1.39 33.07 -13.75
CA GLY A 16 -2.73 32.45 -13.69
C GLY A 16 -2.91 31.45 -12.54
N PHE A 17 -1.90 31.32 -11.66
CA PHE A 17 -1.95 30.45 -10.49
C PHE A 17 -2.14 31.25 -9.20
N ALA A 18 -2.91 30.65 -8.26
CA ALA A 18 -3.14 31.23 -6.93
C ALA A 18 -2.51 30.34 -5.85
N ALA A 19 -1.80 30.96 -4.91
CA ALA A 19 -1.26 30.27 -3.75
C ALA A 19 -2.38 29.82 -2.79
N VAL A 20 -2.16 28.70 -2.11
CA VAL A 20 -2.93 28.32 -0.92
C VAL A 20 -2.22 28.92 0.28
N GLU A 21 -2.87 29.87 0.96
CA GLU A 21 -2.31 30.57 2.11
C GLU A 21 -2.56 29.77 3.40
N GLY A 22 -1.46 29.46 4.10
CA GLY A 22 -1.47 28.76 5.38
C GLY A 22 -1.43 27.23 5.25
N ALA A 23 -0.67 26.59 6.12
CA ALA A 23 -0.56 25.11 6.15
C ALA A 23 -1.91 24.44 6.51
N ASP A 24 -2.75 25.10 7.30
CA ASP A 24 -4.06 24.62 7.72
C ASP A 24 -5.16 24.84 6.66
N ALA A 25 -4.93 25.74 5.70
CA ALA A 25 -5.87 26.04 4.62
C ALA A 25 -5.69 25.15 3.38
N ALA A 26 -4.54 24.45 3.25
CA ALA A 26 -4.31 23.55 2.14
C ALA A 26 -5.05 22.22 2.37
N PRO A 27 -6.06 21.85 1.53
CA PRO A 27 -6.75 20.58 1.67
C PRO A 27 -5.75 19.44 1.56
N ARG A 28 -5.78 18.52 2.52
CA ARG A 28 -5.08 17.24 2.38
C ARG A 28 -5.76 16.45 1.28
N VAL A 29 -4.96 15.84 0.44
CA VAL A 29 -5.44 14.96 -0.63
C VAL A 29 -5.21 13.54 -0.17
N GLU A 30 -6.27 12.91 0.34
CA GLU A 30 -6.22 11.53 0.85
C GLU A 30 -7.03 10.62 -0.08
N TYR A 31 -6.47 9.45 -0.36
CA TYR A 31 -7.19 8.42 -1.10
C TYR A 31 -8.07 7.64 -0.14
N GLU A 32 -9.36 7.62 -0.43
CA GLU A 32 -10.32 6.76 0.23
C GLU A 32 -10.68 5.60 -0.69
N GLU A 33 -10.34 4.39 -0.26
CA GLU A 33 -10.74 3.18 -0.95
C GLU A 33 -12.27 3.03 -0.88
N GLY A 34 -12.92 2.93 -2.03
CA GLY A 34 -14.37 2.72 -2.12
C GLY A 34 -14.76 1.32 -1.64
N LEU A 35 -16.02 1.17 -1.19
CA LEU A 35 -16.60 -0.15 -0.96
C LEU A 35 -16.79 -0.87 -2.29
N ALA A 36 -16.42 -2.13 -2.32
CA ALA A 36 -16.54 -3.00 -3.49
C ALA A 36 -17.13 -4.36 -3.13
N GLU A 37 -17.67 -5.04 -4.12
CA GLU A 37 -18.10 -6.43 -4.03
C GLU A 37 -17.34 -7.22 -5.10
N ALA A 38 -16.93 -8.41 -4.76
CA ALA A 38 -16.27 -9.33 -5.68
C ALA A 38 -16.63 -10.76 -5.30
N ASP A 39 -16.71 -11.62 -6.30
CA ASP A 39 -16.88 -13.05 -6.10
C ASP A 39 -15.64 -13.67 -5.45
N ALA A 40 -15.82 -14.82 -4.83
CA ALA A 40 -14.74 -15.66 -4.31
C ALA A 40 -15.07 -17.13 -4.47
N GLU A 41 -14.06 -17.91 -4.80
CA GLU A 41 -14.17 -19.38 -4.90
C GLU A 41 -13.40 -20.02 -3.75
N VAL A 42 -14.07 -20.75 -2.86
CA VAL A 42 -13.40 -21.52 -1.81
C VAL A 42 -12.70 -22.71 -2.43
N VAL A 43 -11.38 -22.80 -2.26
CA VAL A 43 -10.55 -23.87 -2.85
C VAL A 43 -10.10 -24.92 -1.84
N GLU A 44 -10.34 -24.69 -0.55
CA GLU A 44 -9.96 -25.60 0.53
C GLU A 44 -11.16 -26.37 1.10
N GLY A 45 -11.15 -27.68 0.97
CA GLY A 45 -12.09 -28.60 1.58
C GLY A 45 -13.37 -28.81 0.79
N PRO A 46 -14.21 -29.79 1.20
CA PRO A 46 -15.46 -30.11 0.51
C PRO A 46 -16.55 -29.06 0.82
N GLY A 47 -17.45 -28.82 -0.13
CA GLY A 47 -18.71 -28.12 0.10
C GLY A 47 -18.71 -26.62 -0.16
N GLY A 48 -17.58 -26.00 -0.57
CA GLY A 48 -17.55 -24.63 -1.10
C GLY A 48 -17.82 -23.49 -0.10
N GLY A 49 -18.05 -23.77 1.19
CA GLY A 49 -18.27 -22.76 2.24
C GLY A 49 -17.02 -22.49 3.08
N LEU A 50 -16.96 -21.31 3.71
CA LEU A 50 -15.89 -20.95 4.63
C LEU A 50 -15.97 -21.76 5.94
N ARG A 51 -14.82 -22.16 6.44
CA ARG A 51 -14.66 -22.79 7.75
C ARG A 51 -13.65 -22.03 8.57
N ALA A 52 -13.84 -21.97 9.88
CA ALA A 52 -12.83 -21.52 10.84
C ALA A 52 -11.84 -22.67 11.10
N ILE A 53 -10.55 -22.43 10.93
CA ILE A 53 -9.50 -23.44 11.04
C ILE A 53 -8.45 -22.92 12.03
N PRO A 54 -8.24 -23.59 13.19
CA PRO A 54 -7.16 -23.25 14.11
C PRO A 54 -5.81 -23.57 13.48
N VAL A 55 -4.88 -22.60 13.47
CA VAL A 55 -3.53 -22.77 12.86
C VAL A 55 -2.48 -23.31 13.84
N GLY A 56 -2.82 -23.42 15.11
CA GLY A 56 -1.89 -23.85 16.15
C GLY A 56 -0.96 -22.71 16.65
N PRO A 57 0.04 -23.05 17.49
CA PRO A 57 0.92 -22.05 18.09
C PRO A 57 1.83 -21.39 17.04
N PRO A 58 2.22 -20.12 17.29
CA PRO A 58 3.21 -19.42 16.46
C PRO A 58 4.51 -20.23 16.32
N THR A 59 5.11 -20.18 15.14
CA THR A 59 6.42 -20.77 14.85
C THR A 59 7.42 -19.70 14.47
N GLU A 60 8.71 -20.01 14.42
CA GLU A 60 9.72 -19.08 13.94
C GLU A 60 9.37 -18.59 12.54
N SER A 61 9.33 -17.26 12.39
CA SER A 61 8.95 -16.63 11.13
C SER A 61 10.08 -16.76 10.09
N ARG A 62 9.70 -17.12 8.87
CA ARG A 62 10.63 -17.14 7.73
C ARG A 62 10.64 -15.81 6.95
N PHE A 63 9.90 -14.79 7.39
CA PHE A 63 10.01 -13.46 6.80
C PHE A 63 11.34 -12.84 7.16
N THR A 64 12.14 -12.54 6.15
CA THR A 64 13.42 -11.84 6.28
C THR A 64 13.38 -10.45 5.68
N CYS A 65 12.47 -10.21 4.73
CA CYS A 65 12.30 -8.94 4.04
C CYS A 65 10.86 -8.42 4.18
N PHE A 66 10.73 -7.09 4.23
CA PHE A 66 9.47 -6.38 4.47
C PHE A 66 9.40 -5.19 3.53
N LEU A 67 8.32 -5.11 2.75
CA LEU A 67 8.06 -4.02 1.80
C LEU A 67 6.88 -3.20 2.29
N ASP A 68 7.07 -1.89 2.36
CA ASP A 68 6.02 -0.93 2.63
C ASP A 68 6.31 0.38 1.91
N GLY A 69 5.26 1.17 1.66
CA GLY A 69 5.34 2.47 1.04
C GLY A 69 4.47 3.51 1.74
N ILE A 70 4.90 4.75 1.68
CA ILE A 70 4.13 5.89 2.18
C ILE A 70 3.85 6.87 1.06
N GLN A 71 2.77 7.63 1.24
CA GLN A 71 2.48 8.80 0.41
C GLN A 71 1.99 9.97 1.26
N ARG A 72 2.27 11.18 0.78
CA ARG A 72 1.70 12.42 1.30
C ARG A 72 1.32 13.29 0.13
N ALA A 73 0.14 13.88 0.17
CA ALA A 73 -0.31 14.79 -0.88
C ALA A 73 -1.03 16.01 -0.29
N THR A 74 -0.88 17.14 -0.94
CA THR A 74 -1.55 18.39 -0.58
C THR A 74 -1.76 19.25 -1.82
N VAL A 75 -2.79 20.09 -1.81
CA VAL A 75 -2.93 21.11 -2.84
C VAL A 75 -1.83 22.16 -2.65
N ALA A 76 -0.97 22.31 -3.65
CA ALA A 76 0.12 23.29 -3.63
C ALA A 76 -0.34 24.69 -4.09
N LEU A 77 -1.22 24.72 -5.09
CA LEU A 77 -1.75 25.93 -5.70
C LEU A 77 -3.00 25.59 -6.54
N TYR A 78 -3.72 26.61 -6.97
CA TYR A 78 -4.85 26.50 -7.90
C TYR A 78 -4.56 27.26 -9.20
N HIS A 79 -5.03 26.73 -10.33
CA HIS A 79 -5.17 27.44 -11.60
C HIS A 79 -6.67 27.65 -11.86
N GLY A 80 -7.19 28.84 -11.58
CA GLY A 80 -8.63 29.02 -11.45
C GLY A 80 -9.19 28.05 -10.40
N PRO A 81 -10.21 27.23 -10.72
CA PRO A 81 -10.76 26.22 -9.81
C PRO A 81 -10.01 24.87 -9.84
N VAL A 82 -8.97 24.72 -10.65
CA VAL A 82 -8.25 23.46 -10.84
C VAL A 82 -7.13 23.31 -9.82
N PRO A 83 -7.15 22.28 -8.95
CA PRO A 83 -6.07 22.04 -8.01
C PRO A 83 -4.82 21.50 -8.71
N VAL A 84 -3.66 22.01 -8.35
CA VAL A 84 -2.34 21.41 -8.62
C VAL A 84 -1.87 20.77 -7.31
N VAL A 85 -1.86 19.45 -7.28
CA VAL A 85 -1.53 18.66 -6.10
C VAL A 85 -0.05 18.32 -6.12
N TYR A 86 0.66 18.71 -5.07
CA TYR A 86 1.98 18.20 -4.78
C TYR A 86 1.87 16.86 -4.07
N ALA A 87 2.65 15.87 -4.48
CA ALA A 87 2.79 14.62 -3.75
C ALA A 87 4.25 14.19 -3.60
N TYR A 88 4.48 13.53 -2.48
CA TYR A 88 5.68 12.76 -2.18
C TYR A 88 5.26 11.30 -1.98
N ALA A 89 5.94 10.38 -2.61
CA ALA A 89 5.80 8.95 -2.36
C ALA A 89 7.18 8.33 -2.14
N ALA A 90 7.23 7.35 -1.26
CA ALA A 90 8.43 6.57 -1.01
C ALA A 90 8.06 5.12 -0.70
N ALA A 91 8.92 4.20 -1.10
CA ALA A 91 8.82 2.78 -0.77
C ALA A 91 10.20 2.23 -0.37
N VAL A 92 10.23 1.21 0.48
CA VAL A 92 11.46 0.60 0.97
C VAL A 92 11.29 -0.91 1.16
N VAL A 93 12.33 -1.68 0.84
CA VAL A 93 12.47 -3.04 1.35
C VAL A 93 13.44 -3.01 2.52
N ARG A 94 12.93 -3.36 3.70
CA ARG A 94 13.71 -3.55 4.91
C ARG A 94 14.04 -5.03 5.07
N ALA A 95 15.24 -5.34 5.54
CA ALA A 95 15.66 -6.71 5.84
C ALA A 95 15.91 -6.88 7.33
N ARG A 96 15.51 -8.03 7.87
CA ARG A 96 15.81 -8.43 9.24
C ARG A 96 16.97 -9.41 9.24
N ARG A 97 18.09 -9.01 9.86
CA ARG A 97 19.27 -9.83 10.07
C ARG A 97 19.68 -9.73 11.53
N ASP A 98 19.92 -10.85 12.18
CA ASP A 98 20.34 -10.90 13.60
C ASP A 98 19.42 -10.06 14.53
N ARG A 99 18.09 -10.16 14.32
CA ARG A 99 17.04 -9.40 15.04
C ARG A 99 17.12 -7.87 14.86
N ARG A 100 17.86 -7.37 13.87
CA ARG A 100 17.94 -5.94 13.53
C ARG A 100 17.32 -5.68 12.18
N MET A 101 16.59 -4.55 12.10
CA MET A 101 16.04 -4.06 10.84
C MET A 101 17.03 -3.13 10.16
N GLY A 102 17.29 -3.37 8.87
CA GLY A 102 18.14 -2.53 8.03
C GLY A 102 17.52 -2.40 6.64
N THR A 103 17.87 -1.37 5.87
CA THR A 103 17.44 -1.28 4.47
C THR A 103 18.22 -2.31 3.66
N LEU A 104 17.52 -3.12 2.87
CA LEU A 104 18.16 -4.15 2.05
C LEU A 104 19.13 -3.49 1.05
N GLY A 105 20.32 -4.06 0.92
CA GLY A 105 21.37 -3.52 0.04
C GLY A 105 21.98 -2.19 0.50
N GLY A 106 21.62 -1.71 1.69
CA GLY A 106 22.22 -0.53 2.29
C GLY A 106 23.32 -0.90 3.25
N ASP A 107 24.49 -0.25 3.11
CA ASP A 107 25.51 -0.22 4.13
C ASP A 107 25.48 1.15 4.81
N ALA A 108 25.21 1.17 6.10
CA ALA A 108 25.17 2.40 6.89
C ALA A 108 26.50 3.18 6.88
N ALA A 109 27.60 2.52 6.55
CA ALA A 109 28.94 3.12 6.51
C ALA A 109 29.28 3.75 5.16
N SER A 110 28.63 3.34 4.06
CA SER A 110 29.06 3.73 2.70
C SER A 110 28.36 4.96 2.13
N GLY A 111 27.26 5.43 2.74
CA GLY A 111 26.52 6.61 2.25
C GLY A 111 25.88 6.46 0.87
N TYR A 112 25.90 5.26 0.27
CA TYR A 112 25.31 5.00 -1.03
C TYR A 112 23.79 4.95 -0.97
N ALA A 113 23.14 5.51 -2.01
CA ALA A 113 21.71 5.35 -2.24
C ALA A 113 21.38 3.85 -2.27
N THR A 114 20.48 3.43 -1.41
CA THR A 114 20.16 2.01 -1.28
C THR A 114 19.36 1.55 -2.49
N ARG A 115 19.72 0.44 -3.12
CA ARG A 115 19.03 -0.14 -4.27
C ARG A 115 17.55 -0.45 -4.01
N PHE A 116 17.17 -0.57 -2.74
CA PHE A 116 15.84 -0.94 -2.27
C PHE A 116 15.13 0.17 -1.49
N LEU A 117 15.41 1.41 -1.85
CA LEU A 117 14.70 2.61 -1.40
C LEU A 117 14.43 3.48 -2.61
N GLU A 118 13.15 3.85 -2.81
CA GLU A 118 12.72 4.84 -3.80
C GLU A 118 12.02 5.98 -3.09
N GLU A 119 12.36 7.21 -3.50
CA GLU A 119 11.76 8.44 -2.99
C GLU A 119 11.51 9.36 -4.19
N ARG A 120 10.27 9.82 -4.37
CA ARG A 120 9.91 10.69 -5.50
C ARG A 120 8.98 11.83 -5.09
N GLU A 121 9.08 12.93 -5.81
CA GLU A 121 8.19 14.08 -5.71
C GLU A 121 7.57 14.35 -7.09
N ALA A 122 6.26 14.68 -7.13
CA ALA A 122 5.57 15.01 -8.37
C ALA A 122 4.46 16.04 -8.16
N ALA A 123 4.07 16.71 -9.27
CA ALA A 123 2.90 17.56 -9.37
C ALA A 123 1.82 16.84 -10.17
N PHE A 124 0.60 16.76 -9.61
CA PHE A 124 -0.55 16.08 -10.19
C PHE A 124 -1.65 17.07 -10.51
N PHE A 125 -2.08 17.12 -11.77
CA PHE A 125 -3.21 17.94 -12.22
C PHE A 125 -3.70 17.49 -13.59
N PRO A 126 -4.94 17.80 -14.00
CA PRO A 126 -5.43 17.43 -15.31
C PRO A 126 -4.82 18.33 -16.41
N PHE A 127 -4.07 17.75 -17.34
CA PHE A 127 -3.44 18.49 -18.45
C PHE A 127 -4.44 19.16 -19.40
N ARG A 128 -5.69 18.69 -19.40
CA ARG A 128 -6.77 19.33 -20.14
C ARG A 128 -7.04 20.78 -19.71
N TYR A 129 -6.81 21.11 -18.43
CA TYR A 129 -7.13 22.40 -17.84
C TYR A 129 -5.91 23.25 -17.49
N VAL A 130 -4.76 22.63 -17.35
CA VAL A 130 -3.50 23.30 -17.00
C VAL A 130 -2.42 22.83 -17.97
N ASP A 131 -1.76 23.79 -18.64
CA ASP A 131 -0.65 23.44 -19.53
C ASP A 131 0.53 22.87 -18.74
N PRO A 132 0.91 21.59 -18.99
CA PRO A 132 2.02 20.96 -18.28
C PRO A 132 3.37 21.63 -18.54
N SER A 133 3.54 22.31 -19.66
CA SER A 133 4.82 22.98 -19.99
C SER A 133 5.13 24.12 -19.01
N THR A 134 4.12 24.89 -18.63
CA THR A 134 4.25 25.98 -17.65
C THR A 134 4.70 25.45 -16.28
N VAL A 135 4.09 24.36 -15.81
CA VAL A 135 4.46 23.77 -14.52
C VAL A 135 5.84 23.12 -14.61
N ARG A 136 6.17 22.41 -15.69
CA ARG A 136 7.50 21.82 -15.89
C ARG A 136 8.61 22.87 -15.89
N ALA A 137 8.39 23.99 -16.58
CA ALA A 137 9.34 25.10 -16.58
C ALA A 137 9.61 25.65 -15.17
N ALA A 138 8.56 25.82 -14.37
CA ALA A 138 8.70 26.28 -12.98
C ALA A 138 9.40 25.27 -12.07
N LEU A 139 9.28 23.99 -12.36
CA LEU A 139 9.96 22.92 -11.61
C LEU A 139 11.45 22.80 -11.95
N ASP A 140 11.89 23.25 -13.13
CA ASP A 140 13.29 23.27 -13.55
C ASP A 140 13.97 21.89 -13.35
N GLY A 141 13.32 20.85 -13.85
CA GLY A 141 13.79 19.46 -13.75
C GLY A 141 13.68 18.79 -12.36
N ALA A 142 13.12 19.48 -11.35
CA ALA A 142 12.95 18.91 -10.02
C ALA A 142 11.59 18.20 -9.89
N GLY A 143 11.53 16.90 -10.18
CA GLY A 143 10.36 16.07 -10.03
C GLY A 143 9.53 15.92 -11.31
N GLU A 144 8.48 15.14 -11.19
CA GLU A 144 7.62 14.75 -12.29
C GLU A 144 6.36 15.61 -12.37
N VAL A 145 5.75 15.65 -13.56
CA VAL A 145 4.44 16.26 -13.80
C VAL A 145 3.53 15.17 -14.36
N ILE A 146 2.47 14.84 -13.64
CA ILE A 146 1.61 13.68 -13.90
C ILE A 146 0.18 14.13 -14.19
N ASP A 147 -0.39 13.63 -15.30
CA ASP A 147 -1.77 13.87 -15.67
C ASP A 147 -2.74 13.11 -14.75
N THR A 148 -3.77 13.81 -14.28
CA THR A 148 -4.89 13.22 -13.53
C THR A 148 -6.16 13.10 -14.37
N GLY A 149 -6.07 13.35 -15.67
CA GLY A 149 -7.15 13.13 -16.62
C GLY A 149 -7.51 11.65 -16.77
N PRO A 150 -8.63 11.34 -17.45
CA PRO A 150 -9.04 9.97 -17.77
C PRO A 150 -8.00 9.29 -18.68
N GLU A 151 -7.68 8.03 -18.37
CA GLU A 151 -6.69 7.26 -19.14
C GLU A 151 -7.12 7.02 -20.61
N ASN A 152 -8.42 6.93 -20.87
CA ASN A 152 -8.95 6.62 -22.20
C ASN A 152 -9.29 7.85 -23.06
N GLY A 153 -8.96 9.06 -22.63
CA GLY A 153 -9.16 10.30 -23.40
C GLY A 153 -10.60 10.66 -23.80
N SER A 154 -11.52 9.72 -23.71
CA SER A 154 -12.91 9.84 -24.17
C SER A 154 -13.91 10.23 -23.07
N GLU A 155 -13.54 10.09 -21.80
CA GLU A 155 -14.41 10.49 -20.70
C GLU A 155 -14.43 12.01 -20.51
N SER A 156 -15.64 12.55 -20.31
CA SER A 156 -15.80 13.92 -19.86
C SER A 156 -15.18 14.09 -18.48
N LEU A 157 -14.25 15.00 -18.33
CA LEU A 157 -13.73 15.42 -17.03
C LEU A 157 -14.42 16.74 -16.66
N PRO A 158 -15.46 16.72 -15.78
CA PRO A 158 -16.10 17.93 -15.33
C PRO A 158 -15.14 18.82 -14.53
N LEU A 159 -15.26 20.15 -14.72
CA LEU A 159 -14.54 21.11 -13.91
C LEU A 159 -15.20 21.22 -12.52
N PHE A 160 -15.01 20.21 -11.70
CA PHE A 160 -15.59 20.09 -10.36
C PHE A 160 -14.48 19.76 -9.34
N PRO A 161 -14.05 20.71 -8.50
CA PRO A 161 -12.89 20.55 -7.61
C PRO A 161 -12.90 19.28 -6.76
N PRO A 162 -14.02 18.85 -6.13
CA PRO A 162 -14.01 17.59 -5.36
C PRO A 162 -13.66 16.36 -6.21
N LEU A 163 -14.15 16.29 -7.45
CA LEU A 163 -13.82 15.20 -8.37
C LEU A 163 -12.33 15.26 -8.79
N LEU A 164 -11.82 16.46 -9.04
CA LEU A 164 -10.42 16.65 -9.42
C LEU A 164 -9.48 16.25 -8.26
N HIS A 165 -9.86 16.57 -7.01
CA HIS A 165 -9.14 16.10 -5.79
C HIS A 165 -9.16 14.58 -5.68
N ALA A 166 -10.32 13.95 -5.83
CA ALA A 166 -10.45 12.49 -5.74
C ALA A 166 -9.60 11.77 -6.81
N ARG A 167 -9.61 12.28 -8.06
CA ARG A 167 -8.76 11.74 -9.14
C ARG A 167 -7.26 11.93 -8.85
N ALA A 168 -6.87 13.08 -8.33
CA ALA A 168 -5.48 13.30 -7.93
C ALA A 168 -5.07 12.32 -6.81
N ALA A 169 -5.90 12.14 -5.78
CA ALA A 169 -5.66 11.19 -4.70
C ALA A 169 -5.50 9.75 -5.23
N GLN A 170 -6.39 9.33 -6.12
CA GLN A 170 -6.32 8.01 -6.76
C GLN A 170 -5.02 7.84 -7.58
N ARG A 171 -4.63 8.89 -8.34
CA ARG A 171 -3.41 8.84 -9.15
C ARG A 171 -2.15 8.79 -8.30
N VAL A 172 -2.11 9.53 -7.20
CA VAL A 172 -1.02 9.49 -6.21
C VAL A 172 -0.91 8.11 -5.58
N ASN A 173 -2.05 7.48 -5.20
CA ASN A 173 -2.05 6.13 -4.65
C ASN A 173 -1.46 5.11 -5.64
N ARG A 174 -1.92 5.10 -6.90
CA ARG A 174 -1.36 4.22 -7.95
C ARG A 174 0.12 4.47 -8.20
N TRP A 175 0.57 5.72 -8.09
CA TRP A 175 1.98 6.07 -8.26
C TRP A 175 2.85 5.51 -7.13
N ARG A 176 2.36 5.55 -5.87
CA ARG A 176 3.00 4.87 -4.73
C ARG A 176 3.07 3.35 -4.95
N GLU A 177 1.95 2.74 -5.34
CA GLU A 177 1.86 1.30 -5.63
C GLU A 177 2.85 0.88 -6.72
N ALA A 178 3.07 1.72 -7.74
CA ALA A 178 4.07 1.45 -8.77
C ALA A 178 5.52 1.44 -8.21
N LEU A 179 5.84 2.28 -7.21
CA LEU A 179 7.14 2.24 -6.53
C LEU A 179 7.32 0.93 -5.74
N GLU A 180 6.28 0.50 -5.04
CA GLU A 180 6.29 -0.76 -4.31
C GLU A 180 6.47 -1.96 -5.26
N ALA A 181 5.72 -2.00 -6.36
CA ALA A 181 5.86 -3.04 -7.38
C ALA A 181 7.27 -3.08 -7.99
N GLU A 182 7.87 -1.92 -8.27
CA GLU A 182 9.24 -1.84 -8.79
C GLU A 182 10.27 -2.36 -7.78
N LEU A 183 10.13 -2.04 -6.49
CA LEU A 183 11.02 -2.57 -5.46
C LEU A 183 10.83 -4.06 -5.23
N ALA A 184 9.60 -4.57 -5.30
CA ALA A 184 9.31 -6.00 -5.24
C ALA A 184 9.98 -6.76 -6.41
N ARG A 185 9.88 -6.22 -7.64
CA ARG A 185 10.56 -6.78 -8.81
C ARG A 185 12.08 -6.84 -8.61
N ARG A 186 12.70 -5.75 -8.14
CA ARG A 186 14.14 -5.72 -7.83
C ARG A 186 14.53 -6.73 -6.76
N TRP A 187 13.67 -6.92 -5.75
CA TRP A 187 13.89 -7.93 -4.73
C TRP A 187 13.86 -9.33 -5.33
N MET A 188 12.86 -9.65 -6.16
CA MET A 188 12.76 -10.96 -6.81
C MET A 188 13.96 -11.27 -7.71
N GLU A 189 14.50 -10.26 -8.41
CA GLU A 189 15.70 -10.40 -9.26
C GLU A 189 16.99 -10.60 -8.45
N ALA A 190 17.05 -10.05 -7.25
CA ALA A 190 18.27 -10.05 -6.42
C ALA A 190 18.27 -11.16 -5.37
N ALA A 191 17.09 -11.63 -4.96
CA ALA A 191 16.96 -12.59 -3.85
C ALA A 191 17.29 -14.01 -4.30
N GLY A 192 18.30 -14.61 -3.66
CA GLY A 192 18.60 -16.04 -3.76
C GLY A 192 17.59 -16.88 -2.95
N GLU A 193 17.70 -18.21 -3.04
CA GLU A 193 16.84 -19.13 -2.28
C GLU A 193 17.02 -18.99 -0.76
N GLU A 194 18.21 -18.56 -0.33
CA GLU A 194 18.55 -18.37 1.10
C GLU A 194 17.99 -17.06 1.69
N ASP A 195 17.48 -16.12 0.87
CA ASP A 195 17.05 -14.80 1.33
C ASP A 195 15.67 -14.81 2.02
N GLY A 196 15.05 -15.97 2.21
CA GLY A 196 13.79 -16.12 2.94
C GLY A 196 12.58 -15.56 2.18
N TRP A 197 11.61 -15.01 2.92
CA TRP A 197 10.32 -14.56 2.40
C TRP A 197 10.16 -13.05 2.49
N LEU A 198 9.45 -12.48 1.51
CA LEU A 198 9.02 -11.08 1.49
C LEU A 198 7.60 -10.95 2.04
N LEU A 199 7.41 -10.13 3.06
CA LEU A 199 6.11 -9.68 3.52
C LEU A 199 5.82 -8.28 2.93
N VAL A 200 4.71 -8.15 2.21
CA VAL A 200 4.25 -6.91 1.56
C VAL A 200 3.08 -6.34 2.34
N ASP A 201 3.13 -5.05 2.70
CA ASP A 201 1.97 -4.36 3.28
C ASP A 201 0.98 -3.97 2.17
N GLY A 202 0.06 -4.87 1.89
CA GLY A 202 -0.94 -4.72 0.83
C GLY A 202 -1.19 -5.99 0.04
N SER A 203 -1.88 -5.84 -1.09
CA SER A 203 -2.22 -6.94 -1.99
C SER A 203 -1.07 -7.30 -2.92
N LEU A 204 -0.85 -8.58 -3.18
CA LEU A 204 0.10 -9.05 -4.22
C LEU A 204 -0.38 -8.75 -5.63
N THR A 205 -1.68 -8.49 -5.82
CA THR A 205 -2.26 -8.21 -7.15
C THR A 205 -1.88 -6.84 -7.72
N LEU A 206 -1.02 -6.07 -7.03
CA LEU A 206 -0.43 -4.83 -7.53
C LEU A 206 0.42 -5.05 -8.79
N SER A 207 1.08 -6.19 -8.93
CA SER A 207 1.76 -6.59 -10.17
C SER A 207 1.60 -8.09 -10.41
N ALA A 208 1.59 -8.47 -11.70
CA ALA A 208 1.48 -9.88 -12.10
C ALA A 208 2.68 -10.70 -11.62
N GLU A 209 3.87 -10.13 -11.65
CA GLU A 209 5.12 -10.76 -11.22
C GLU A 209 5.09 -11.01 -9.71
N LEU A 210 4.63 -10.03 -8.93
CA LEU A 210 4.51 -10.17 -7.47
C LEU A 210 3.46 -11.22 -7.09
N ALA A 211 2.31 -11.22 -7.76
CA ALA A 211 1.26 -12.21 -7.56
C ALA A 211 1.70 -13.65 -7.90
N ALA A 212 2.65 -13.81 -8.82
CA ALA A 212 3.24 -15.11 -9.19
C ALA A 212 4.44 -15.52 -8.30
N CYS A 213 4.92 -14.63 -7.44
CA CYS A 213 6.12 -14.89 -6.63
C CYS A 213 5.82 -15.90 -5.50
N PRO A 214 6.45 -17.10 -5.50
CA PRO A 214 6.14 -18.14 -4.52
C PRO A 214 6.64 -17.84 -3.10
N ARG A 215 7.49 -16.82 -2.94
CA ARG A 215 8.06 -16.40 -1.65
C ARG A 215 7.61 -15.01 -1.22
N ALA A 216 6.53 -14.48 -1.81
CA ALA A 216 5.90 -13.25 -1.37
C ALA A 216 4.58 -13.55 -0.66
N VAL A 217 4.31 -12.81 0.40
CA VAL A 217 3.06 -12.83 1.15
C VAL A 217 2.51 -11.41 1.23
N GLY A 218 1.27 -11.22 0.78
CA GLY A 218 0.54 -9.97 0.92
C GLY A 218 -0.23 -9.94 2.23
N LEU A 219 -0.18 -8.82 2.94
CA LEU A 219 -0.92 -8.56 4.17
C LEU A 219 -1.91 -7.41 3.96
N VAL A 220 -3.15 -7.73 3.64
CA VAL A 220 -4.20 -6.74 3.38
C VAL A 220 -4.94 -6.42 4.68
N LYS A 221 -4.85 -5.17 5.12
CA LYS A 221 -5.46 -4.67 6.36
C LYS A 221 -6.78 -3.94 6.12
N SER A 222 -7.10 -3.65 4.86
CA SER A 222 -8.36 -3.05 4.42
C SER A 222 -9.43 -4.13 4.22
N HIS A 223 -10.67 -3.84 4.65
CA HIS A 223 -11.82 -4.71 4.49
C HIS A 223 -12.91 -4.04 3.64
N ARG A 224 -12.49 -3.27 2.62
CA ARG A 224 -13.39 -2.52 1.74
C ARG A 224 -14.01 -3.37 0.63
N THR A 225 -13.45 -4.55 0.33
CA THR A 225 -14.04 -5.49 -0.61
C THR A 225 -14.79 -6.60 0.13
N ARG A 226 -16.08 -6.76 -0.15
CA ARG A 226 -16.90 -7.85 0.34
C ARG A 226 -16.78 -9.03 -0.62
N PHE A 227 -16.27 -10.16 -0.11
CA PHE A 227 -16.16 -11.43 -0.85
C PHE A 227 -17.23 -12.44 -0.44
N PHE A 228 -17.79 -12.32 0.75
CA PHE A 228 -18.69 -13.30 1.34
C PHE A 228 -19.88 -12.62 1.99
N ASP A 229 -21.02 -13.34 2.03
CA ASP A 229 -22.24 -12.96 2.74
C ASP A 229 -22.80 -14.13 3.56
N GLY A 230 -23.98 -13.96 4.16
CA GLY A 230 -24.68 -15.02 4.88
C GLY A 230 -23.86 -15.72 5.95
N ASP A 231 -23.80 -17.03 5.90
CA ASP A 231 -23.11 -17.87 6.90
C ASP A 231 -21.59 -17.80 6.75
N ASP A 232 -21.08 -17.63 5.53
CA ASP A 232 -19.65 -17.45 5.29
C ASP A 232 -19.15 -16.12 5.91
N ALA A 233 -19.91 -15.05 5.79
CA ALA A 233 -19.59 -13.79 6.47
C ALA A 233 -19.61 -13.94 8.00
N ARG A 234 -20.56 -14.73 8.55
CA ARG A 234 -20.58 -15.02 9.99
C ARG A 234 -19.37 -15.81 10.44
N THR A 235 -18.94 -16.82 9.66
CA THR A 235 -17.73 -17.58 9.91
C THR A 235 -16.50 -16.67 9.92
N LEU A 236 -16.32 -15.86 8.87
CA LEU A 236 -15.24 -14.89 8.74
C LEU A 236 -15.16 -13.92 9.93
N LEU A 237 -16.26 -13.25 10.24
CA LEU A 237 -16.32 -12.27 11.31
C LEU A 237 -16.27 -12.91 12.71
N GLY A 238 -16.62 -14.20 12.80
CA GLY A 238 -16.61 -15.01 14.02
C GLY A 238 -15.25 -15.58 14.40
N LEU A 239 -14.24 -15.54 13.55
CA LEU A 239 -12.91 -16.10 13.84
C LEU A 239 -12.37 -15.67 15.21
N ASP A 240 -11.85 -16.62 15.96
CA ASP A 240 -11.08 -16.36 17.18
C ASP A 240 -9.60 -16.15 16.89
N VAL A 241 -8.84 -15.64 17.86
CA VAL A 241 -7.40 -15.42 17.71
C VAL A 241 -6.68 -16.72 17.39
N GLY A 242 -5.84 -16.68 16.35
CA GLY A 242 -5.14 -17.87 15.86
C GLY A 242 -6.01 -18.79 14.99
N GLU A 243 -7.18 -18.33 14.57
CA GLU A 243 -7.99 -19.00 13.55
C GLU A 243 -7.89 -18.28 12.21
N ARG A 244 -7.90 -19.07 11.12
CA ARG A 244 -8.04 -18.59 9.76
C ARG A 244 -9.30 -19.13 9.09
N THR A 245 -9.72 -18.49 8.00
CA THR A 245 -10.73 -19.10 7.12
C THR A 245 -10.12 -20.18 6.24
N SER A 246 -10.98 -20.99 5.61
CA SER A 246 -10.60 -21.76 4.42
C SER A 246 -9.94 -20.86 3.40
N VAL A 247 -8.99 -21.43 2.63
CA VAL A 247 -8.36 -20.73 1.49
C VAL A 247 -9.38 -20.55 0.37
N PHE A 248 -9.38 -19.37 -0.21
CA PHE A 248 -10.24 -19.02 -1.34
C PHE A 248 -9.45 -18.28 -2.43
N ARG A 249 -9.97 -18.31 -3.64
CA ARG A 249 -9.50 -17.50 -4.77
C ARG A 249 -10.40 -16.28 -4.89
N PRO A 250 -9.89 -15.04 -4.65
CA PRO A 250 -10.68 -13.84 -4.88
C PRO A 250 -10.94 -13.63 -6.37
N GLY A 251 -12.17 -13.27 -6.72
CA GLY A 251 -12.54 -12.82 -8.06
C GLY A 251 -12.00 -11.42 -8.32
N THR A 252 -10.70 -11.32 -8.61
CA THR A 252 -10.05 -10.06 -8.93
C THR A 252 -10.00 -9.83 -10.43
N ARG A 253 -9.87 -8.57 -10.86
CA ARG A 253 -9.62 -8.24 -12.27
C ARG A 253 -8.18 -8.53 -12.70
N SER A 254 -7.34 -9.04 -11.80
CA SER A 254 -5.96 -9.44 -12.09
C SER A 254 -5.92 -10.72 -12.92
N PHE A 255 -5.09 -10.74 -13.95
CA PHE A 255 -4.86 -11.94 -14.76
C PHE A 255 -4.04 -13.01 -14.03
N THR A 256 -3.31 -12.64 -12.97
CA THR A 256 -2.53 -13.57 -12.16
C THR A 256 -3.29 -13.89 -10.88
N PRO A 257 -3.75 -15.12 -10.70
CA PRO A 257 -4.53 -15.50 -9.54
C PRO A 257 -3.65 -15.54 -8.28
N VAL A 258 -4.25 -15.19 -7.16
CA VAL A 258 -3.71 -15.40 -5.82
C VAL A 258 -4.65 -16.30 -5.05
N HIS A 259 -4.12 -17.03 -4.06
CA HIS A 259 -4.90 -17.67 -3.01
C HIS A 259 -4.89 -16.78 -1.76
N SER A 260 -6.01 -16.74 -1.09
CA SER A 260 -6.24 -15.79 0.02
C SER A 260 -6.99 -16.48 1.17
N TRP A 261 -6.79 -15.99 2.38
CA TRP A 261 -7.58 -16.36 3.55
C TRP A 261 -7.60 -15.19 4.53
N TYR A 262 -8.55 -15.20 5.45
CA TYR A 262 -8.56 -14.27 6.56
C TYR A 262 -7.94 -14.91 7.79
N LEU A 263 -7.21 -14.12 8.59
CA LEU A 263 -6.55 -14.55 9.82
C LEU A 263 -6.84 -13.55 10.94
N ARG A 264 -7.18 -14.07 12.14
CA ARG A 264 -7.37 -13.25 13.34
C ARG A 264 -6.07 -13.20 14.15
N LEU A 265 -5.42 -12.04 14.16
CA LEU A 265 -4.14 -11.83 14.86
C LEU A 265 -4.30 -11.52 16.36
N ARG A 266 -5.45 -10.96 16.78
CA ARG A 266 -5.67 -10.46 18.14
C ARG A 266 -7.08 -10.81 18.64
N PRO A 267 -7.26 -11.02 19.96
CA PRO A 267 -8.59 -11.25 20.54
C PRO A 267 -9.50 -10.05 20.30
N ARG A 268 -10.73 -10.29 19.87
CA ARG A 268 -11.71 -9.24 19.56
C ARG A 268 -12.69 -8.91 20.69
N ALA A 269 -12.63 -9.61 21.82
CA ALA A 269 -13.59 -9.42 22.91
C ALA A 269 -13.74 -7.94 23.30
N GLY A 270 -14.97 -7.40 23.23
CA GLY A 270 -15.25 -5.99 23.49
C GLY A 270 -14.73 -5.00 22.44
N ARG A 271 -14.37 -5.47 21.22
CA ARG A 271 -13.87 -4.66 20.11
C ARG A 271 -14.75 -4.82 18.88
N ASP A 272 -14.46 -3.99 17.85
CA ASP A 272 -15.07 -4.10 16.52
C ASP A 272 -14.86 -5.48 15.89
N VAL A 273 -15.77 -5.89 15.00
CA VAL A 273 -15.71 -7.21 14.35
C VAL A 273 -14.47 -7.40 13.45
N PHE A 274 -13.91 -6.30 12.93
CA PHE A 274 -12.67 -6.31 12.14
C PHE A 274 -11.40 -6.17 12.99
N TRP A 275 -11.52 -6.02 14.30
CA TRP A 275 -10.36 -5.89 15.17
C TRP A 275 -9.43 -7.09 15.06
N GLY A 276 -8.15 -6.82 14.77
CA GLY A 276 -7.12 -7.85 14.57
C GLY A 276 -7.31 -8.78 13.39
N LEU A 277 -8.30 -8.53 12.51
CA LEU A 277 -8.53 -9.30 11.31
C LEU A 277 -7.66 -8.75 10.18
N VAL A 278 -7.00 -9.64 9.45
CA VAL A 278 -6.24 -9.33 8.23
C VAL A 278 -6.59 -10.33 7.15
N ARG A 279 -6.42 -9.96 5.89
CA ARG A 279 -6.49 -10.86 4.75
C ARG A 279 -5.09 -11.12 4.23
N VAL A 280 -4.75 -12.39 4.04
CA VAL A 280 -3.43 -12.85 3.59
C VAL A 280 -3.54 -13.31 2.15
N GLU A 281 -2.52 -13.05 1.35
CA GLU A 281 -2.43 -13.48 -0.05
C GLU A 281 -1.09 -14.17 -0.31
N VAL A 282 -1.12 -15.21 -1.12
CA VAL A 282 0.06 -15.92 -1.66
C VAL A 282 -0.17 -16.23 -3.14
N ALA A 283 0.89 -16.53 -3.88
CA ALA A 283 0.77 -17.04 -5.25
C ALA A 283 -0.11 -18.29 -5.28
N ALA A 284 -1.06 -18.34 -6.24
CA ALA A 284 -1.95 -19.48 -6.36
C ALA A 284 -1.18 -20.74 -6.84
N SER A 285 -1.22 -21.78 -6.04
CA SER A 285 -0.61 -23.08 -6.33
C SER A 285 -1.35 -24.19 -5.58
N GLU A 286 -1.10 -25.45 -5.92
CA GLU A 286 -1.63 -26.60 -5.16
C GLU A 286 -1.12 -26.61 -3.71
N ALA A 287 0.12 -26.19 -3.49
CA ALA A 287 0.73 -26.10 -2.16
C ALA A 287 0.19 -24.94 -1.30
N SER A 288 -0.58 -24.00 -1.85
CA SER A 288 -1.02 -22.80 -1.11
C SER A 288 -1.91 -23.15 0.09
N VAL A 289 -2.69 -24.22 0.02
CA VAL A 289 -3.55 -24.68 1.11
C VAL A 289 -2.72 -25.17 2.28
N GLU A 290 -1.69 -25.99 2.02
CA GLU A 290 -0.76 -26.47 3.05
C GLU A 290 0.06 -25.32 3.65
N LEU A 291 0.46 -24.38 2.81
CA LEU A 291 1.22 -23.21 3.20
C LEU A 291 0.42 -22.22 4.08
N ALA A 292 -0.91 -22.21 3.98
CA ALA A 292 -1.75 -21.26 4.69
C ALA A 292 -1.60 -21.35 6.22
N ASP A 293 -1.49 -22.55 6.79
CA ASP A 293 -1.25 -22.71 8.24
C ASP A 293 0.14 -22.25 8.64
N GLU A 294 1.14 -22.59 7.84
CA GLU A 294 2.54 -22.21 8.11
C GLU A 294 2.72 -20.68 8.08
N VAL A 295 2.26 -20.03 7.01
CA VAL A 295 2.30 -18.56 6.88
C VAL A 295 1.50 -17.88 8.01
N SER A 296 0.35 -18.43 8.37
CA SER A 296 -0.46 -17.89 9.47
C SER A 296 0.29 -17.94 10.81
N ARG A 297 1.01 -19.04 11.10
CA ARG A 297 1.86 -19.15 12.30
C ARG A 297 3.01 -18.16 12.30
N TRP A 298 3.64 -17.89 11.14
CA TRP A 298 4.66 -16.84 11.02
C TRP A 298 4.08 -15.45 11.30
N LEU A 299 2.92 -15.13 10.72
CA LEU A 299 2.26 -13.85 10.95
C LEU A 299 1.87 -13.65 12.42
N LEU A 300 1.41 -14.71 13.10
CA LEU A 300 1.15 -14.67 14.54
C LEU A 300 2.44 -14.40 15.34
N ALA A 301 3.57 -14.98 14.95
CA ALA A 301 4.87 -14.69 15.57
C ALA A 301 5.29 -13.23 15.40
N GLU A 302 5.02 -12.64 14.23
CA GLU A 302 5.32 -11.23 13.93
C GLU A 302 4.43 -10.23 14.70
N THR A 303 3.40 -10.69 15.41
CA THR A 303 2.61 -9.82 16.28
C THR A 303 3.33 -9.35 17.54
N ALA A 304 4.52 -9.85 17.81
CA ALA A 304 5.37 -9.46 18.93
C ALA A 304 6.73 -8.93 18.40
N PRO A 305 7.32 -7.87 19.01
CA PRO A 305 6.72 -7.01 20.03
C PRO A 305 5.55 -6.17 19.52
N LEU A 306 4.72 -5.64 20.45
CA LEU A 306 3.63 -4.73 20.09
C LEU A 306 4.18 -3.43 19.50
N ALA A 307 3.62 -3.01 18.36
CA ALA A 307 3.98 -1.77 17.67
C ALA A 307 3.18 -0.57 18.23
N LEU A 308 3.34 -0.29 19.53
CA LEU A 308 2.73 0.86 20.21
C LEU A 308 3.64 2.11 20.16
N PRO A 309 3.07 3.33 20.23
CA PRO A 309 1.65 3.67 20.11
C PRO A 309 1.24 3.79 18.63
N ASP A 310 0.23 3.09 18.21
CA ASP A 310 -0.43 3.24 16.90
C ASP A 310 -1.91 2.84 17.07
N PRO A 311 -2.88 3.60 16.55
CA PRO A 311 -4.31 3.24 16.63
C PRO A 311 -4.65 1.92 15.93
N ARG A 312 -3.80 1.45 15.01
CA ARG A 312 -3.96 0.19 14.27
C ARG A 312 -3.13 -0.96 14.83
N TRP A 313 -2.65 -0.87 16.10
CA TRP A 313 -1.74 -1.85 16.69
C TRP A 313 -2.27 -3.29 16.66
N ASP A 314 -3.57 -3.47 16.59
CA ASP A 314 -4.25 -4.77 16.53
C ASP A 314 -3.91 -5.60 15.28
N ARG A 315 -3.56 -4.94 14.18
CA ARG A 315 -3.24 -5.54 12.87
C ARG A 315 -1.91 -5.09 12.29
N LEU A 316 -1.13 -4.32 13.06
CA LEU A 316 0.18 -3.83 12.66
C LEU A 316 1.27 -4.77 13.15
N LEU A 317 2.15 -5.19 12.24
CA LEU A 317 3.33 -5.99 12.56
C LEU A 317 4.54 -5.08 12.71
N TYR A 318 5.40 -5.37 13.69
CA TYR A 318 6.56 -4.54 14.01
C TYR A 318 7.49 -4.28 12.80
N PRO A 319 7.86 -5.26 11.96
CA PRO A 319 8.74 -5.01 10.82
C PRO A 319 8.12 -4.10 9.75
N ILE A 320 6.81 -4.19 9.54
CA ILE A 320 6.08 -3.27 8.64
C ILE A 320 6.04 -1.86 9.23
N ARG A 321 5.80 -1.75 10.55
CA ARG A 321 5.87 -0.46 11.25
C ARG A 321 7.26 0.18 11.15
N ASP A 322 8.33 -0.62 11.22
CA ASP A 322 9.70 -0.13 11.02
C ASP A 322 9.90 0.46 9.61
N CYS A 323 9.34 -0.16 8.55
CA CYS A 323 9.36 0.40 7.20
C CYS A 323 8.67 1.77 7.16
N GLU A 324 7.46 1.85 7.70
CA GLU A 324 6.65 3.07 7.74
C GLU A 324 7.35 4.21 8.49
N GLU A 325 7.91 3.94 9.68
CA GLU A 325 8.63 4.94 10.48
C GLU A 325 9.93 5.39 9.81
N TYR A 326 10.67 4.48 9.20
CA TYR A 326 11.86 4.80 8.44
C TYR A 326 11.55 5.78 7.29
N LEU A 327 10.51 5.51 6.51
CA LEU A 327 10.09 6.37 5.41
C LEU A 327 9.53 7.71 5.91
N ARG A 328 8.75 7.72 7.00
CA ARG A 328 8.21 8.95 7.60
C ARG A 328 9.30 9.88 8.11
N ALA A 329 10.37 9.33 8.67
CA ALA A 329 11.51 10.11 9.15
C ALA A 329 12.27 10.82 8.01
N ARG A 330 12.23 10.25 6.80
CA ARG A 330 12.85 10.80 5.58
C ARG A 330 11.96 11.76 4.83
N ALA A 331 10.64 11.64 4.97
CA ALA A 331 9.68 12.44 4.22
C ALA A 331 9.88 13.95 4.44
N PRO A 332 9.74 14.79 3.39
CA PRO A 332 9.87 16.23 3.51
C PRO A 332 8.94 16.81 4.58
N ARG A 333 9.46 17.75 5.38
CA ARG A 333 8.63 18.52 6.30
C ARG A 333 7.85 19.55 5.50
N TRP A 334 6.55 19.57 5.69
CA TRP A 334 5.66 20.56 5.07
C TRP A 334 5.52 21.75 6.02
N SER A 335 6.43 22.69 5.91
CA SER A 335 6.37 24.00 6.56
C SER A 335 5.93 25.07 5.59
#